data_829792cd54690329fed52e082209fedf
#
_entry.id   829792cd54690329fed52e082209fedf
#
_cell.length_a   1.000
_cell.length_b   1.000
_cell.length_c   1.000
_cell.angle_alpha   90.00
_cell.angle_beta   90.00
_cell.angle_gamma   90.00
#
_symmetry.space_group_name_H-M   'P 1'
#
loop_
_entity.id
_entity.type
_entity.pdbx_description
1 polymer ?
#
loop_
_entity_poly.entity_id
_entity_poly.type
_entity_poly.pdbx_seq_one_letter_code
_entity_poly.pdbx_strand_id
1 'polypeptide(L)'
;MFYQCKMGQNTLEDVVDKFNIRELIEFERYCRDYKLWDEMRPLYHDDAKIVVSWMTGTPDEFVAGSKRMNASKAPAKHKVFDPVIWKNGNRAVAECITAIQIRCPMGDDTVDMSTHTRLHYHVEKRDGVWKILS
;
A
#
# COMPACT_ATOMS: atom_id res chain seq x y z
N MET A 1 15.70 10.30 -10.78
CA MET A 1 15.45 10.05 -12.21
C MET A 1 13.99 9.72 -12.38
N PHE A 2 13.26 10.55 -13.08
CA PHE A 2 11.89 10.24 -13.44
C PHE A 2 11.90 9.21 -14.55
N TYR A 3 11.19 8.10 -14.37
CA TYR A 3 10.96 7.18 -15.48
C TYR A 3 10.27 7.95 -16.60
N GLN A 4 10.81 7.93 -17.79
CA GLN A 4 10.09 8.41 -18.96
C GLN A 4 8.88 7.50 -19.15
N CYS A 5 7.75 7.92 -18.57
CA CYS A 5 6.54 7.16 -18.69
C CYS A 5 5.86 7.51 -20.01
N LYS A 6 5.75 6.54 -20.87
CA LYS A 6 4.93 6.64 -22.09
C LYS A 6 3.47 6.36 -21.72
N MET A 7 2.85 7.28 -20.99
CA MET A 7 1.44 7.16 -20.64
C MET A 7 0.60 7.00 -21.93
N GLY A 8 -0.31 6.03 -21.89
CA GLY A 8 -1.16 5.71 -23.04
C GLY A 8 -0.48 4.90 -24.16
N GLN A 9 0.75 4.43 -23.95
CA GLN A 9 1.51 3.63 -24.93
C GLN A 9 1.98 2.30 -24.30
N ASN A 10 1.07 1.60 -23.61
CA ASN A 10 1.38 0.34 -22.97
C ASN A 10 1.40 -0.83 -23.96
N THR A 11 2.35 -1.75 -23.81
CA THR A 11 2.27 -3.09 -24.39
C THR A 11 1.27 -3.94 -23.61
N LEU A 12 0.94 -5.14 -24.12
CA LEU A 12 0.11 -6.09 -23.36
C LEU A 12 0.78 -6.50 -22.04
N GLU A 13 2.08 -6.69 -22.04
CA GLU A 13 2.84 -6.98 -20.81
C GLU A 13 2.72 -5.83 -19.82
N ASP A 14 2.86 -4.58 -20.26
CA ASP A 14 2.69 -3.41 -19.42
C ASP A 14 1.30 -3.34 -18.79
N VAL A 15 0.27 -3.67 -19.54
CA VAL A 15 -1.12 -3.69 -19.06
C VAL A 15 -1.29 -4.73 -17.97
N VAL A 16 -0.80 -5.96 -18.18
CA VAL A 16 -0.86 -7.05 -17.19
C VAL A 16 -0.06 -6.68 -15.93
N ASP A 17 1.15 -6.18 -16.10
CA ASP A 17 2.00 -5.78 -14.97
C ASP A 17 1.36 -4.66 -14.15
N LYS A 18 0.83 -3.62 -14.81
CA LYS A 18 0.16 -2.51 -14.13
C LYS A 18 -1.12 -2.96 -13.42
N PHE A 19 -1.87 -3.87 -14.00
CA PHE A 19 -3.02 -4.46 -13.35
C PHE A 19 -2.63 -5.24 -12.09
N ASN A 20 -1.59 -6.08 -12.18
CA ASN A 20 -1.08 -6.84 -11.04
C ASN A 20 -0.54 -5.93 -9.92
N ILE A 21 0.14 -4.85 -10.28
CA ILE A 21 0.62 -3.85 -9.30
C ILE A 21 -0.56 -3.16 -8.61
N ARG A 22 -1.59 -2.79 -9.35
CA ARG A 22 -2.80 -2.20 -8.80
C ARG A 22 -3.48 -3.15 -7.81
N GLU A 23 -3.72 -4.41 -8.19
CA GLU A 23 -4.28 -5.41 -7.29
C GLU A 23 -3.45 -5.59 -6.03
N LEU A 24 -2.12 -5.64 -6.16
CA LEU A 24 -1.18 -5.74 -5.04
C LEU A 24 -1.40 -4.62 -4.02
N ILE A 25 -1.46 -3.38 -4.47
CA ILE A 25 -1.62 -2.20 -3.60
C ILE A 25 -3.01 -2.21 -2.94
N GLU A 26 -4.06 -2.46 -3.72
CA GLU A 26 -5.43 -2.52 -3.21
C GLU A 26 -5.58 -3.64 -2.17
N PHE A 27 -5.05 -4.82 -2.47
CA PHE A 27 -5.14 -5.97 -1.57
C PHE A 27 -4.32 -5.79 -0.29
N GLU A 28 -3.19 -5.11 -0.36
CA GLU A 28 -2.37 -4.80 0.83
C GLU A 28 -3.15 -3.93 1.82
N ARG A 29 -3.83 -2.88 1.36
CA ARG A 29 -4.68 -2.05 2.23
C ARG A 29 -5.92 -2.79 2.69
N TYR A 30 -6.51 -3.62 1.84
CA TYR A 30 -7.61 -4.50 2.21
C TYR A 30 -7.23 -5.46 3.34
N CYS A 31 -6.11 -6.14 3.23
CA CYS A 31 -5.62 -7.04 4.26
C CYS A 31 -5.43 -6.32 5.60
N ARG A 32 -4.87 -5.10 5.57
CA ARG A 32 -4.69 -4.28 6.77
C ARG A 32 -6.02 -3.94 7.43
N ASP A 33 -7.00 -3.52 6.67
CA ASP A 33 -8.31 -3.11 7.18
C ASP A 33 -9.12 -4.29 7.73
N TYR A 34 -9.01 -5.45 7.09
CA TYR A 34 -9.70 -6.69 7.48
C TYR A 34 -8.89 -7.57 8.43
N LYS A 35 -7.72 -7.13 8.86
CA LYS A 35 -6.85 -7.84 9.81
C LYS A 35 -6.34 -9.20 9.28
N LEU A 36 -6.15 -9.29 7.97
CA LEU A 36 -5.64 -10.47 7.28
C LEU A 36 -4.09 -10.43 7.27
N TRP A 37 -3.49 -10.59 8.44
CA TRP A 37 -2.06 -10.37 8.63
C TRP A 37 -1.19 -11.41 7.92
N ASP A 38 -1.66 -12.65 7.88
CA ASP A 38 -0.94 -13.75 7.24
C ASP A 38 -0.97 -13.61 5.70
N GLU A 39 -2.02 -13.03 5.14
CA GLU A 39 -2.12 -12.70 3.73
C GLU A 39 -1.37 -11.40 3.38
N MET A 40 -1.29 -10.46 4.31
CA MET A 40 -0.61 -9.18 4.12
C MET A 40 0.91 -9.34 4.00
N ARG A 41 1.52 -10.13 4.90
CA ARG A 41 2.98 -10.27 4.98
C ARG A 41 3.65 -10.71 3.67
N PRO A 42 3.12 -11.72 2.93
CA PRO A 42 3.70 -12.16 1.67
C PRO A 42 3.68 -11.14 0.53
N LEU A 43 2.93 -10.06 0.65
CA LEU A 43 2.84 -8.99 -0.35
C LEU A 43 4.12 -8.14 -0.42
N TYR A 44 4.97 -8.26 0.59
CA TYR A 44 6.26 -7.57 0.67
C TYR A 44 7.41 -8.52 0.33
N HIS A 45 8.45 -7.99 -0.33
CA HIS A 45 9.74 -8.67 -0.37
C HIS A 45 10.36 -8.73 1.03
N ASP A 46 11.13 -9.77 1.32
CA ASP A 46 11.74 -9.93 2.66
C ASP A 46 12.76 -8.84 2.96
N ASP A 47 13.42 -8.31 1.95
CA ASP A 47 14.36 -7.20 2.01
C ASP A 47 13.71 -5.80 1.88
N ALA A 48 12.37 -5.73 1.90
CA ALA A 48 11.66 -4.47 1.80
C ALA A 48 11.93 -3.57 3.02
N LYS A 49 11.90 -2.26 2.77
CA LYS A 49 12.01 -1.25 3.84
C LYS A 49 10.77 -0.37 3.83
N ILE A 50 9.99 -0.47 4.87
CA ILE A 50 8.75 0.28 5.01
C ILE A 50 9.02 1.58 5.75
N VAL A 51 8.56 2.69 5.17
CA VAL A 51 8.67 4.02 5.76
C VAL A 51 7.29 4.65 5.78
N VAL A 52 6.74 4.82 6.96
CA VAL A 52 5.46 5.50 7.20
C VAL A 52 5.63 6.52 8.33
N SER A 53 4.63 7.35 8.55
CA SER A 53 4.70 8.44 9.54
C SER A 53 5.04 7.99 10.97
N TRP A 54 4.71 6.75 11.32
CA TRP A 54 4.85 6.25 12.68
C TRP A 54 5.94 5.18 12.85
N MET A 55 6.58 4.74 11.75
CA MET A 55 7.71 3.80 11.83
C MET A 55 8.55 3.77 10.55
N THR A 56 9.78 3.31 10.72
CA THR A 56 10.65 2.84 9.65
C THR A 56 11.20 1.49 10.05
N GLY A 57 11.05 0.47 9.18
CA GLY A 57 11.49 -0.88 9.55
C GLY A 57 11.20 -1.93 8.48
N THR A 58 11.23 -3.17 8.90
CA THR A 58 10.99 -4.35 8.07
C THR A 58 9.49 -4.60 7.85
N PRO A 59 9.12 -5.43 6.87
CA PRO A 59 7.72 -5.86 6.72
C PRO A 59 7.14 -6.53 7.96
N ASP A 60 7.92 -7.34 8.67
CA ASP A 60 7.46 -8.00 9.90
C ASP A 60 7.13 -6.99 11.00
N GLU A 61 8.00 -5.98 11.18
CA GLU A 61 7.75 -4.89 12.12
C GLU A 61 6.53 -4.06 11.74
N PHE A 62 6.33 -3.80 10.45
CA PHE A 62 5.17 -3.07 9.95
C PHE A 62 3.86 -3.84 10.16
N VAL A 63 3.83 -5.13 9.85
CA VAL A 63 2.66 -5.97 10.07
C VAL A 63 2.34 -6.07 11.56
N ALA A 64 3.34 -6.30 12.41
CA ALA A 64 3.17 -6.35 13.86
C ALA A 64 2.66 -5.01 14.43
N GLY A 65 3.22 -3.89 13.97
CA GLY A 65 2.78 -2.55 14.35
C GLY A 65 1.35 -2.25 13.90
N SER A 66 1.02 -2.60 12.68
CA SER A 66 -0.34 -2.47 12.12
C SER A 66 -1.37 -3.29 12.92
N LYS A 67 -1.00 -4.49 13.32
CA LYS A 67 -1.83 -5.35 14.18
C LYS A 67 -2.10 -4.69 15.54
N ARG A 68 -1.09 -4.11 16.17
CA ARG A 68 -1.26 -3.37 17.44
C ARG A 68 -2.17 -2.15 17.28
N MET A 69 -1.98 -1.36 16.23
CA MET A 69 -2.81 -0.17 15.96
C MET A 69 -4.27 -0.55 15.70
N ASN A 70 -4.52 -1.62 14.96
CA ASN A 70 -5.87 -2.10 14.65
C ASN A 70 -6.59 -2.77 15.84
N ALA A 71 -5.88 -3.07 16.92
CA ALA A 71 -6.47 -3.51 18.18
C ALA A 71 -7.02 -2.33 19.01
N SER A 72 -6.75 -1.08 18.62
CA SER A 72 -7.23 0.12 19.30
C SER A 72 -8.74 0.32 19.14
N LYS A 73 -9.31 1.22 19.97
CA LYS A 73 -10.72 1.62 19.87
C LYS A 73 -11.01 2.54 18.66
N ALA A 74 -10.00 2.91 17.91
CA ALA A 74 -10.09 3.81 16.76
C ALA A 74 -9.52 3.14 15.48
N PRO A 75 -10.15 2.08 14.97
CA PRO A 75 -9.69 1.42 13.76
C PRO A 75 -9.79 2.36 12.56
N ALA A 76 -8.76 2.33 11.73
CA ALA A 76 -8.74 3.06 10.47
C ALA A 76 -9.26 2.19 9.32
N LYS A 77 -9.91 2.83 8.35
CA LYS A 77 -10.26 2.25 7.06
C LYS A 77 -9.66 3.07 5.93
N HIS A 78 -9.18 2.38 4.91
CA HIS A 78 -8.53 3.01 3.77
C HIS A 78 -9.41 2.92 2.53
N LYS A 79 -9.53 4.03 1.80
CA LYS A 79 -10.03 4.07 0.42
C LYS A 79 -8.84 4.39 -0.48
N VAL A 80 -8.48 3.45 -1.31
CA VAL A 80 -7.37 3.60 -2.27
C VAL A 80 -7.96 3.96 -3.62
N PHE A 81 -7.51 5.09 -4.18
CA PHE A 81 -7.85 5.48 -5.54
C PHE A 81 -6.87 4.85 -6.53
N ASP A 82 -7.25 4.80 -7.79
CA ASP A 82 -6.44 4.21 -8.85
C ASP A 82 -5.02 4.79 -8.86
N PRO A 83 -3.99 3.95 -8.74
CA PRO A 83 -2.62 4.43 -8.74
C PRO A 83 -2.16 4.88 -10.13
N VAL A 84 -1.32 5.89 -10.15
CA VAL A 84 -0.48 6.19 -11.31
C VAL A 84 0.78 5.34 -11.19
N ILE A 85 1.10 4.60 -12.24
CA ILE A 85 2.18 3.61 -12.22
C ILE A 85 3.21 3.93 -13.30
N TRP A 86 4.45 4.12 -12.88
CA TRP A 86 5.62 4.27 -13.76
C TRP A 86 6.43 2.98 -13.72
N LYS A 87 6.40 2.22 -14.79
CA LYS A 87 7.07 0.93 -14.91
C LYS A 87 8.35 1.06 -15.74
N ASN A 88 9.40 0.38 -15.29
CA ASN A 88 10.63 0.19 -16.05
C ASN A 88 11.13 -1.24 -15.83
N GLY A 89 10.90 -2.13 -16.80
CA GLY A 89 11.26 -3.54 -16.68
C GLY A 89 10.56 -4.21 -15.50
N ASN A 90 11.33 -4.77 -14.59
CA ASN A 90 10.85 -5.48 -13.40
C ASN A 90 10.71 -4.57 -12.17
N ARG A 91 10.79 -3.27 -12.34
CA ARG A 91 10.58 -2.28 -11.26
C ARG A 91 9.51 -1.28 -11.65
N ALA A 92 8.78 -0.83 -10.67
CA ALA A 92 7.83 0.25 -10.85
C ALA A 92 7.70 1.11 -9.60
N VAL A 93 7.29 2.34 -9.82
CA VAL A 93 6.81 3.25 -8.78
C VAL A 93 5.32 3.43 -8.98
N ALA A 94 4.56 3.34 -7.91
CA ALA A 94 3.14 3.63 -7.92
C ALA A 94 2.84 4.72 -6.90
N GLU A 95 2.06 5.70 -7.30
CA GLU A 95 1.53 6.74 -6.42
C GLU A 95 0.01 6.67 -6.43
N CYS A 96 -0.61 6.61 -5.25
CA CYS A 96 -2.06 6.66 -5.13
C CYS A 96 -2.50 7.64 -4.04
N ILE A 97 -3.61 8.29 -4.30
CA ILE A 97 -4.32 9.05 -3.27
C ILE A 97 -5.08 8.03 -2.40
N THR A 98 -4.98 8.20 -1.10
CA THR A 98 -5.67 7.35 -0.14
C THR A 98 -6.40 8.22 0.86
N ALA A 99 -7.70 7.95 1.05
CA ALA A 99 -8.46 8.52 2.15
C ALA A 99 -8.44 7.55 3.33
N ILE A 100 -8.06 8.03 4.50
CA ILE A 100 -8.05 7.26 5.74
C ILE A 100 -9.16 7.79 6.62
N GLN A 101 -10.09 6.94 6.98
CA GLN A 101 -11.24 7.26 7.83
C GLN A 101 -11.07 6.57 9.18
N ILE A 102 -11.19 7.34 10.25
CA ILE A 102 -11.06 6.87 11.62
C ILE A 102 -12.27 7.34 12.40
N ARG A 103 -12.90 6.43 13.11
CA ARG A 103 -13.94 6.76 14.11
C ARG A 103 -13.37 6.51 15.49
N CYS A 104 -13.34 7.54 16.32
CA CYS A 104 -12.76 7.43 17.65
C CYS A 104 -13.61 8.15 18.71
N PRO A 105 -13.59 7.66 19.96
CA PRO A 105 -14.19 8.36 21.08
C PRO A 105 -13.37 9.63 21.40
N MET A 106 -14.06 10.71 21.73
CA MET A 106 -13.47 11.98 22.17
C MET A 106 -14.32 12.54 23.32
N GLY A 107 -13.92 12.25 24.57
CA GLY A 107 -14.76 12.53 25.74
C GLY A 107 -16.03 11.68 25.69
N ASP A 108 -17.18 12.34 25.83
CA ASP A 108 -18.51 11.70 25.74
C ASP A 108 -19.04 11.55 24.31
N ASP A 109 -18.31 12.10 23.32
CA ASP A 109 -18.69 12.11 21.93
C ASP A 109 -17.94 11.05 21.10
N THR A 110 -18.47 10.76 19.92
CA THR A 110 -17.80 9.98 18.88
C THR A 110 -17.51 10.87 17.69
N VAL A 111 -16.26 10.92 17.26
CA VAL A 111 -15.78 11.79 16.18
C VAL A 111 -15.32 10.95 14.99
N ASP A 112 -15.77 11.35 13.80
CA ASP A 112 -15.28 10.82 12.53
C ASP A 112 -14.22 11.76 11.96
N MET A 113 -13.02 11.24 11.74
CA MET A 113 -11.92 11.95 11.10
C MET A 113 -11.64 11.34 9.73
N SER A 114 -11.37 12.19 8.76
CA SER A 114 -10.93 11.77 7.43
C SER A 114 -9.67 12.53 7.06
N THR A 115 -8.65 11.80 6.65
CA THR A 115 -7.41 12.37 6.14
C THR A 115 -7.19 11.90 4.70
N HIS A 116 -6.54 12.74 3.89
CA HIS A 116 -6.14 12.40 2.55
C HIS A 116 -4.61 12.42 2.49
N THR A 117 -4.05 11.36 1.94
CA THR A 117 -2.61 11.22 1.80
C THR A 117 -2.26 10.66 0.43
N ARG A 118 -1.01 10.82 0.05
CA ARG A 118 -0.43 10.13 -1.11
C ARG A 118 0.50 9.06 -0.60
N LEU A 119 0.26 7.84 -1.05
CA LEU A 119 1.13 6.71 -0.78
C LEU A 119 2.01 6.47 -1.99
N HIS A 120 3.30 6.31 -1.75
CA HIS A 120 4.29 5.96 -2.75
C HIS A 120 4.75 4.54 -2.50
N TYR A 121 4.70 3.72 -3.53
CA TYR A 121 5.16 2.33 -3.49
C TYR A 121 6.28 2.13 -4.50
N HIS A 122 7.36 1.53 -4.06
CA HIS A 122 8.30 0.90 -4.95
C HIS A 122 7.98 -0.59 -4.98
N VAL A 123 7.79 -1.12 -6.17
CA VAL A 123 7.47 -2.54 -6.37
C VAL A 123 8.46 -3.17 -7.33
N GLU A 124 8.75 -4.43 -7.11
CA GLU A 124 9.69 -5.18 -7.95
C GLU A 124 9.12 -6.56 -8.26
N LYS A 125 9.25 -6.97 -9.53
CA LYS A 125 8.90 -8.30 -9.99
C LYS A 125 10.11 -9.21 -9.88
N ARG A 126 9.98 -10.26 -9.04
CA ARG A 126 10.97 -11.33 -8.90
C ARG A 126 10.27 -12.66 -9.15
N ASP A 127 10.88 -13.52 -9.95
CA ASP A 127 10.31 -14.83 -10.31
C ASP A 127 8.85 -14.71 -10.83
N GLY A 128 8.59 -13.68 -11.62
CA GLY A 128 7.27 -13.43 -12.22
C GLY A 128 6.21 -12.82 -11.29
N VAL A 129 6.54 -12.50 -10.05
CA VAL A 129 5.62 -11.99 -9.04
C VAL A 129 6.00 -10.58 -8.59
N TRP A 130 5.05 -9.65 -8.68
CA TRP A 130 5.19 -8.31 -8.14
C TRP A 130 4.97 -8.31 -6.63
N LYS A 131 5.91 -7.69 -5.90
CA LYS A 131 5.78 -7.44 -4.46
C LYS A 131 6.28 -6.04 -4.10
N ILE A 132 5.86 -5.56 -2.94
CA ILE A 132 6.25 -4.26 -2.41
C ILE A 132 7.69 -4.33 -1.90
N LEU A 133 8.51 -3.34 -2.30
CA LEU A 133 9.89 -3.18 -1.88
C LEU A 133 10.06 -2.01 -0.91
N SER A 134 9.23 -0.96 -1.03
CA SER A 134 9.10 0.09 -0.02
C SER A 134 7.77 0.84 -0.14
#